data_f213b48b39ce9f65df883241bc2c5c1d
#
_entry.id   f213b48b39ce9f65df883241bc2c5c1d
#
_cell.length_a   1.000
_cell.length_b   1.000
_cell.length_c   1.000
_cell.angle_alpha   90.00
_cell.angle_beta   90.00
_cell.angle_gamma   90.00
#
_symmetry.space_group_name_H-M   'P 1'
#
loop_
_entity.id
_entity.type
_entity.pdbx_description
1 polymer ?
#
loop_
_entity_poly.entity_id
_entity_poly.type
_entity_poly.pdbx_seq_one_letter_code
_entity_poly.pdbx_strand_id
1 'polypeptide(L)'
;MLRGIAIAALIIAILAAAVLGPRWLMRQTPEDTARGPEPGCNLITEDCQWQSDGDQWQLSLEELAFVNGQHHYHIELTTTASPERLHGVLRGESMYLGEYPVPLSATGEDGRWETRFTAPLCTVQDTMVWRIDLENRNGPLSNVPFRLIFEASGQ
;
A
#
# COMPACT_ATOMS: atom_id res chain seq x y z
N MET A 1 12.29 52.30 -26.43
CA MET A 1 11.90 52.03 -25.04
C MET A 1 11.03 50.76 -24.87
N LEU A 2 10.03 50.51 -25.73
CA LEU A 2 9.14 49.35 -25.60
C LEU A 2 9.86 48.01 -25.66
N ARG A 3 10.88 47.82 -26.49
CA ARG A 3 11.67 46.55 -26.61
C ARG A 3 12.44 46.20 -25.35
N GLY A 4 12.99 47.20 -24.63
CA GLY A 4 13.71 46.99 -23.38
C GLY A 4 12.81 46.52 -22.24
N ILE A 5 11.58 47.05 -22.18
CA ILE A 5 10.58 46.68 -21.19
C ILE A 5 10.10 45.23 -21.43
N ALA A 6 9.90 44.83 -22.70
CA ALA A 6 9.50 43.47 -23.05
C ALA A 6 10.57 42.43 -22.68
N ILE A 7 11.86 42.73 -22.88
CA ILE A 7 12.97 41.87 -22.55
C ILE A 7 13.09 41.72 -21.01
N ALA A 8 12.94 42.81 -20.28
CA ALA A 8 12.99 42.79 -18.80
C ALA A 8 11.84 41.96 -18.22
N ALA A 9 10.63 42.10 -18.75
CA ALA A 9 9.44 41.33 -18.34
C ALA A 9 9.62 39.80 -18.60
N LEU A 10 10.22 39.45 -19.75
CA LEU A 10 10.49 38.05 -20.08
C LEU A 10 11.50 37.42 -19.12
N ILE A 11 12.58 38.16 -18.79
CA ILE A 11 13.58 37.66 -17.83
C ILE A 11 12.97 37.45 -16.43
N ILE A 12 12.14 38.37 -15.98
CA ILE A 12 11.45 38.25 -14.68
C ILE A 12 10.50 37.05 -14.68
N ALA A 13 9.77 36.82 -15.77
CA ALA A 13 8.85 35.68 -15.89
C ALA A 13 9.61 34.34 -15.86
N ILE A 14 10.77 34.24 -16.52
CA ILE A 14 11.60 33.04 -16.51
C ILE A 14 12.19 32.80 -15.11
N LEU A 15 12.68 33.84 -14.43
CA LEU A 15 13.18 33.73 -13.07
C LEU A 15 12.08 33.33 -12.08
N ALA A 16 10.89 33.90 -12.22
CA ALA A 16 9.73 33.51 -11.40
C ALA A 16 9.33 32.05 -11.65
N ALA A 17 9.30 31.59 -12.90
CA ALA A 17 9.04 30.21 -13.24
C ALA A 17 10.11 29.25 -12.72
N ALA A 18 11.38 29.63 -12.74
CA ALA A 18 12.48 28.81 -12.21
C ALA A 18 12.46 28.67 -10.67
N VAL A 19 11.98 29.69 -9.97
CA VAL A 19 11.90 29.68 -8.48
C VAL A 19 10.59 29.07 -7.99
N LEU A 20 9.48 29.35 -8.66
CA LEU A 20 8.14 28.91 -8.24
C LEU A 20 7.76 27.56 -8.85
N GLY A 21 8.28 27.25 -10.03
CA GLY A 21 7.97 25.99 -10.74
C GLY A 21 8.32 24.73 -9.93
N PRO A 22 9.56 24.58 -9.39
CA PRO A 22 9.92 23.44 -8.57
C PRO A 22 9.07 23.30 -7.31
N ARG A 23 8.71 24.42 -6.70
CA ARG A 23 7.81 24.43 -5.53
C ARG A 23 6.40 23.96 -5.82
N TRP A 24 5.90 24.21 -7.03
CA TRP A 24 4.57 23.77 -7.45
C TRP A 24 4.55 22.26 -7.79
N LEU A 25 5.60 21.78 -8.44
CA LEU A 25 5.77 20.36 -8.72
C LEU A 25 5.98 19.53 -7.43
N MET A 26 6.72 20.06 -6.45
CA MET A 26 6.90 19.39 -5.16
C MET A 26 5.65 19.35 -4.28
N ARG A 27 4.64 20.18 -4.56
CA ARG A 27 3.34 20.10 -3.88
C ARG A 27 2.43 19.01 -4.42
N GLN A 28 2.79 18.37 -5.53
CA GLN A 28 2.07 17.25 -6.13
C GLN A 28 2.71 15.89 -5.83
N THR A 29 3.73 15.84 -4.98
CA THR A 29 4.18 14.56 -4.42
C THR A 29 3.09 14.08 -3.46
N PRO A 30 2.56 12.85 -3.65
CA PRO A 30 1.58 12.30 -2.72
C PRO A 30 2.11 12.37 -1.29
N GLU A 31 1.24 12.65 -0.35
CA GLU A 31 1.47 12.86 1.08
C GLU A 31 2.07 11.64 1.83
N ASP A 32 3.07 10.98 1.30
CA ASP A 32 3.74 9.88 2.00
C ASP A 32 4.77 10.34 3.04
N THR A 33 5.04 11.65 3.15
CA THR A 33 6.13 12.15 4.01
C THR A 33 5.68 12.91 5.27
N ALA A 34 4.37 13.07 5.50
CA ALA A 34 3.85 13.86 6.64
C ALA A 34 3.21 13.02 7.75
N ARG A 35 3.04 11.69 7.57
CA ARG A 35 2.65 10.80 8.65
C ARG A 35 3.93 10.28 9.30
N GLY A 36 4.06 10.50 10.62
CA GLY A 36 5.03 9.77 11.42
C GLY A 36 4.85 8.25 11.21
N PRO A 37 5.78 7.40 11.67
CA PRO A 37 5.70 5.97 11.44
C PRO A 37 4.32 5.47 11.90
N GLU A 38 3.46 5.15 10.94
CA GLU A 38 2.15 4.56 11.25
C GLU A 38 2.38 3.27 12.02
N PRO A 39 1.64 3.02 13.10
CA PRO A 39 1.76 1.78 13.84
C PRO A 39 1.53 0.61 12.87
N GLY A 40 2.33 -0.42 12.99
CA GLY A 40 2.15 -1.66 12.23
C GLY A 40 1.20 -2.58 12.99
N CYS A 41 0.26 -3.21 12.30
CA CYS A 41 -0.48 -4.36 12.79
C CYS A 41 0.12 -5.61 12.17
N ASN A 42 0.63 -6.53 13.01
CA ASN A 42 1.34 -7.73 12.56
C ASN A 42 0.36 -8.90 12.41
N LEU A 43 0.04 -9.23 11.18
CA LEU A 43 -0.93 -10.26 10.81
C LEU A 43 -0.51 -11.70 11.21
N ILE A 44 0.75 -11.95 11.55
CA ILE A 44 1.18 -13.26 12.09
C ILE A 44 0.78 -13.41 13.55
N THR A 45 0.70 -12.30 14.29
CA THR A 45 0.49 -12.34 15.75
C THR A 45 -0.95 -11.98 16.15
N GLU A 46 -1.68 -11.28 15.31
CA GLU A 46 -3.02 -10.78 15.63
C GLU A 46 -3.86 -10.52 14.37
N ASP A 47 -5.17 -10.59 14.52
CA ASP A 47 -6.11 -10.12 13.50
C ASP A 47 -6.17 -8.60 13.55
N CYS A 48 -5.99 -7.97 12.39
CA CYS A 48 -6.02 -6.52 12.27
C CYS A 48 -7.45 -6.03 12.03
N GLN A 49 -7.98 -5.23 12.95
CA GLN A 49 -9.35 -4.72 12.88
C GLN A 49 -9.36 -3.20 12.85
N TRP A 50 -10.20 -2.62 12.01
CA TRP A 50 -10.40 -1.17 11.94
C TRP A 50 -11.81 -0.82 11.47
N GLN A 51 -12.12 0.46 11.56
CA GLN A 51 -13.35 1.02 11.04
C GLN A 51 -13.02 2.10 10.01
N SER A 52 -13.67 2.06 8.87
CA SER A 52 -13.54 3.05 7.80
C SER A 52 -14.89 3.33 7.17
N ASP A 53 -15.22 4.62 7.07
CA ASP A 53 -16.46 5.12 6.46
C ASP A 53 -17.75 4.53 7.05
N GLY A 54 -17.71 4.13 8.33
CA GLY A 54 -18.82 3.50 9.05
C GLY A 54 -18.87 1.98 8.97
N ASP A 55 -18.05 1.37 8.12
CA ASP A 55 -17.93 -0.07 7.97
C ASP A 55 -16.81 -0.64 8.84
N GLN A 56 -17.02 -1.88 9.27
CA GLN A 56 -16.03 -2.65 10.01
C GLN A 56 -15.22 -3.50 9.03
N TRP A 57 -13.93 -3.62 9.31
CA TRP A 57 -12.97 -4.38 8.53
C TRP A 57 -12.11 -5.21 9.47
N GLN A 58 -11.89 -6.46 9.11
CA GLN A 58 -10.97 -7.36 9.81
C GLN A 58 -10.16 -8.13 8.77
N LEU A 59 -8.86 -8.15 8.93
CA LEU A 59 -7.95 -8.92 8.11
C LEU A 59 -7.17 -9.89 8.99
N SER A 60 -7.18 -11.15 8.62
CA SER A 60 -6.39 -12.22 9.23
C SER A 60 -5.49 -12.90 8.21
N LEU A 61 -4.38 -13.44 8.67
CA LEU A 61 -3.41 -14.17 7.87
C LEU A 61 -2.99 -15.42 8.60
N GLU A 62 -3.16 -16.56 7.95
CA GLU A 62 -2.73 -17.87 8.44
C GLU A 62 -1.56 -18.38 7.59
N GLU A 63 -0.49 -18.80 8.22
CA GLU A 63 0.57 -19.52 7.55
C GLU A 63 0.17 -21.00 7.43
N LEU A 64 0.07 -21.51 6.20
CA LEU A 64 -0.44 -22.86 5.96
C LEU A 64 0.67 -23.91 5.98
N ALA A 65 1.66 -23.77 5.13
CA ALA A 65 2.71 -24.77 4.95
C ALA A 65 3.93 -24.20 4.23
N PHE A 66 5.08 -24.79 4.51
CA PHE A 66 6.30 -24.58 3.75
C PHE A 66 6.44 -25.67 2.69
N VAL A 67 6.32 -25.34 1.42
CA VAL A 67 6.36 -26.31 0.31
C VAL A 67 7.26 -25.77 -0.80
N ASN A 68 8.18 -26.60 -1.29
CA ASN A 68 9.12 -26.25 -2.35
C ASN A 68 9.93 -24.97 -2.11
N GLY A 69 10.31 -24.70 -0.86
CA GLY A 69 11.10 -23.51 -0.50
C GLY A 69 10.28 -22.21 -0.37
N GLN A 70 8.96 -22.30 -0.28
CA GLN A 70 8.07 -21.15 -0.14
C GLN A 70 7.02 -21.38 0.94
N HIS A 71 6.74 -20.35 1.74
CA HIS A 71 5.61 -20.33 2.66
C HIS A 71 4.33 -19.99 1.91
N HIS A 72 3.31 -20.79 2.15
CA HIS A 72 1.96 -20.57 1.67
C HIS A 72 1.15 -19.91 2.76
N TYR A 73 0.41 -18.89 2.41
CA TYR A 73 -0.45 -18.12 3.31
C TYR A 73 -1.89 -18.19 2.84
N HIS A 74 -2.79 -18.16 3.81
CA HIS A 74 -4.22 -17.93 3.60
C HIS A 74 -4.58 -16.59 4.22
N ILE A 75 -5.12 -15.71 3.42
CA ILE A 75 -5.62 -14.41 3.85
C ILE A 75 -7.14 -14.43 3.82
N GLU A 76 -7.75 -13.95 4.88
CA GLU A 76 -9.19 -13.76 5.00
C GLU A 76 -9.49 -12.32 5.40
N LEU A 77 -10.42 -11.70 4.68
CA LEU A 77 -10.91 -10.37 4.98
C LEU A 77 -12.40 -10.43 5.19
N THR A 78 -12.86 -9.91 6.33
CA THR A 78 -14.27 -9.73 6.64
C THR A 78 -14.61 -8.25 6.71
N THR A 79 -15.72 -7.85 6.10
CA THR A 79 -16.17 -6.45 6.12
C THR A 79 -17.69 -6.34 6.08
N THR A 80 -18.24 -5.29 6.68
CA THR A 80 -19.67 -4.92 6.55
C THR A 80 -19.91 -4.11 5.29
N ALA A 81 -18.86 -3.58 4.66
CA ALA A 81 -18.95 -2.93 3.35
C ALA A 81 -19.28 -3.96 2.24
N SER A 82 -19.78 -3.47 1.11
CA SER A 82 -20.11 -4.30 -0.06
C SER A 82 -19.24 -3.90 -1.26
N PRO A 83 -17.93 -4.15 -1.23
CA PRO A 83 -17.04 -3.82 -2.35
C PRO A 83 -17.32 -4.78 -3.53
N GLU A 84 -17.30 -4.26 -4.75
CA GLU A 84 -17.45 -5.09 -5.96
C GLU A 84 -16.22 -5.96 -6.24
N ARG A 85 -15.05 -5.51 -5.82
CA ARG A 85 -13.76 -6.16 -6.02
C ARG A 85 -12.80 -5.78 -4.91
N LEU A 86 -12.04 -6.75 -4.44
CA LEU A 86 -10.96 -6.54 -3.49
C LEU A 86 -9.70 -7.28 -3.94
N HIS A 87 -8.56 -6.65 -3.73
CA HIS A 87 -7.27 -7.30 -3.86
C HIS A 87 -6.27 -6.68 -2.89
N GLY A 88 -5.32 -7.47 -2.44
CA GLY A 88 -4.15 -7.00 -1.74
C GLY A 88 -3.02 -6.74 -2.73
N VAL A 89 -2.12 -5.84 -2.39
CA VAL A 89 -0.85 -5.65 -3.08
C VAL A 89 0.25 -5.79 -2.05
N LEU A 90 1.10 -6.80 -2.24
CA LEU A 90 2.28 -6.98 -1.38
C LEU A 90 3.38 -6.03 -1.83
N ARG A 91 3.93 -5.31 -0.86
CA ARG A 91 5.10 -4.45 -1.03
C ARG A 91 6.12 -4.75 0.06
N GLY A 92 7.39 -4.86 -0.31
CA GLY A 92 8.45 -5.03 0.68
C GLY A 92 8.59 -3.78 1.55
N GLU A 93 8.56 -3.95 2.87
CA GLU A 93 8.61 -2.83 3.83
C GLU A 93 10.02 -2.25 3.98
N SER A 94 11.03 -3.09 3.96
CA SER A 94 12.46 -2.67 4.09
C SER A 94 13.20 -2.59 2.76
N MET A 95 12.71 -3.26 1.73
CA MET A 95 13.33 -3.34 0.42
C MET A 95 12.28 -3.44 -0.66
N TYR A 96 12.40 -2.61 -1.70
CA TYR A 96 11.50 -2.69 -2.83
C TYR A 96 11.88 -3.88 -3.72
N LEU A 97 11.05 -4.91 -3.72
CA LEU A 97 11.15 -6.08 -4.61
C LEU A 97 10.07 -6.12 -5.69
N GLY A 98 9.37 -5.00 -5.90
CA GLY A 98 8.23 -4.94 -6.79
C GLY A 98 6.90 -5.01 -6.04
N GLU A 99 5.83 -5.06 -6.80
CA GLU A 99 4.45 -5.17 -6.31
C GLU A 99 3.87 -6.50 -6.77
N TYR A 100 3.27 -7.22 -5.83
CA TYR A 100 2.69 -8.54 -6.10
C TYR A 100 1.19 -8.49 -5.79
N PRO A 101 0.32 -8.52 -6.82
CA PRO A 101 -1.12 -8.50 -6.60
C PRO A 101 -1.61 -9.83 -6.04
N VAL A 102 -2.45 -9.75 -5.02
CA VAL A 102 -3.11 -10.86 -4.34
C VAL A 102 -4.62 -10.68 -4.48
N PRO A 103 -5.26 -11.20 -5.54
CA PRO A 103 -6.68 -11.06 -5.75
C PRO A 103 -7.46 -11.84 -4.68
N LEU A 104 -8.41 -11.18 -4.01
CA LEU A 104 -9.33 -11.83 -3.09
C LEU A 104 -10.62 -12.23 -3.82
N SER A 105 -11.17 -13.36 -3.43
CA SER A 105 -12.44 -13.90 -3.95
C SER A 105 -13.49 -13.92 -2.85
N ALA A 106 -14.70 -13.48 -3.17
CA ALA A 106 -15.83 -13.59 -2.24
C ALA A 106 -16.18 -15.07 -2.03
N THR A 107 -16.37 -15.48 -0.79
CA THR A 107 -16.67 -16.88 -0.42
C THR A 107 -18.14 -17.27 -0.63
N GLY A 108 -19.01 -16.31 -0.90
CA GLY A 108 -20.47 -16.50 -0.93
C GLY A 108 -21.14 -16.25 0.43
N GLU A 109 -20.38 -16.06 1.49
CA GLU A 109 -20.85 -15.51 2.76
C GLU A 109 -20.76 -13.97 2.70
N ASP A 110 -21.76 -13.32 3.27
CA ASP A 110 -21.84 -11.85 3.23
C ASP A 110 -20.59 -11.22 3.87
N GLY A 111 -19.91 -10.39 3.08
CA GLY A 111 -18.76 -9.61 3.54
C GLY A 111 -17.46 -10.39 3.73
N ARG A 112 -17.38 -11.67 3.36
CA ARG A 112 -16.18 -12.49 3.52
C ARG A 112 -15.45 -12.72 2.20
N TRP A 113 -14.14 -12.45 2.22
CA TRP A 113 -13.24 -12.56 1.08
C TRP A 113 -12.00 -13.33 1.47
N GLU A 114 -11.52 -14.19 0.60
CA GLU A 114 -10.32 -14.98 0.89
C GLU A 114 -9.47 -15.25 -0.36
N THR A 115 -8.22 -15.61 -0.13
CA THR A 115 -7.36 -16.21 -1.14
C THR A 115 -6.15 -16.89 -0.50
N ARG A 116 -5.44 -17.68 -1.30
CA ARG A 116 -4.16 -18.28 -0.93
C ARG A 116 -3.07 -17.72 -1.83
N PHE A 117 -1.93 -17.42 -1.24
CA PHE A 117 -0.80 -16.86 -1.97
C PHE A 117 0.54 -17.33 -1.38
N THR A 118 1.62 -17.05 -2.08
CA THR A 118 2.98 -17.20 -1.60
C THR A 118 3.65 -15.84 -1.60
N ALA A 119 4.41 -15.53 -0.54
CA ALA A 119 5.23 -14.32 -0.50
C ALA A 119 6.60 -14.63 -1.09
N PRO A 120 7.10 -13.86 -2.07
CA PRO A 120 8.46 -14.01 -2.55
C PRO A 120 9.46 -13.74 -1.44
N LEU A 121 10.58 -14.45 -1.46
CA LEU A 121 11.69 -14.25 -0.53
C LEU A 121 12.90 -13.69 -1.26
N CYS A 122 13.66 -12.87 -0.57
CA CYS A 122 14.93 -12.40 -1.07
C CYS A 122 15.98 -13.50 -0.94
N THR A 123 16.79 -13.72 -1.97
CA THR A 123 17.86 -14.73 -1.96
C THR A 123 19.03 -14.38 -1.05
N VAL A 124 19.09 -13.16 -0.52
CA VAL A 124 20.18 -12.63 0.33
C VAL A 124 19.76 -12.44 1.78
N GLN A 125 18.50 -12.62 2.13
CA GLN A 125 17.96 -12.46 3.49
C GLN A 125 17.05 -13.63 3.83
N ASP A 126 17.22 -14.17 5.02
CA ASP A 126 16.41 -15.31 5.51
C ASP A 126 14.99 -14.89 5.90
N THR A 127 14.78 -13.60 6.16
CA THR A 127 13.47 -13.04 6.53
C THR A 127 13.16 -11.77 5.75
N MET A 128 11.90 -11.56 5.47
CA MET A 128 11.41 -10.35 4.80
C MET A 128 10.08 -9.88 5.38
N VAL A 129 10.00 -8.60 5.69
CA VAL A 129 8.74 -7.96 6.12
C VAL A 129 8.00 -7.46 4.89
N TRP A 130 6.79 -7.95 4.73
CA TRP A 130 5.84 -7.54 3.70
C TRP A 130 4.77 -6.65 4.29
N ARG A 131 4.35 -5.66 3.50
CA ARG A 131 3.16 -4.86 3.73
C ARG A 131 2.08 -5.29 2.75
N ILE A 132 0.84 -5.37 3.22
CA ILE A 132 -0.34 -5.62 2.40
C ILE A 132 -1.11 -4.31 2.30
N ASP A 133 -1.17 -3.72 1.11
CA ASP A 133 -2.03 -2.59 0.82
C ASP A 133 -3.32 -3.14 0.18
N LEU A 134 -4.46 -2.82 0.78
CA LEU A 134 -5.76 -3.25 0.26
C LEU A 134 -6.28 -2.25 -0.76
N GLU A 135 -6.75 -2.75 -1.87
CA GLU A 135 -7.30 -1.95 -2.97
C GLU A 135 -8.67 -2.48 -3.41
N ASN A 136 -9.55 -1.58 -3.76
CA ASN A 136 -10.81 -1.88 -4.42
C ASN A 136 -10.78 -1.41 -5.88
N ARG A 137 -11.93 -1.45 -6.57
CA ARG A 137 -12.04 -0.99 -7.96
C ARG A 137 -11.63 0.48 -8.18
N ASN A 138 -11.76 1.32 -7.14
CA ASN A 138 -11.51 2.76 -7.21
C ASN A 138 -10.07 3.14 -6.80
N GLY A 139 -9.27 2.17 -6.39
CA GLY A 139 -7.90 2.35 -5.91
C GLY A 139 -7.70 1.89 -4.46
N PRO A 140 -6.64 2.36 -3.82
CA PRO A 140 -6.33 1.99 -2.44
C PRO A 140 -7.47 2.30 -1.47
N LEU A 141 -7.69 1.40 -0.50
CA LEU A 141 -8.63 1.67 0.59
C LEU A 141 -8.12 2.83 1.42
N SER A 142 -8.93 3.88 1.51
CA SER A 142 -8.66 5.02 2.38
C SER A 142 -8.90 4.66 3.85
N ASN A 143 -8.22 5.40 4.75
CA ASN A 143 -8.47 5.34 6.19
C ASN A 143 -8.14 4.00 6.88
N VAL A 144 -7.22 3.19 6.36
CA VAL A 144 -6.57 2.14 7.14
C VAL A 144 -5.61 2.82 8.12
N PRO A 145 -5.82 2.70 9.45
CA PRO A 145 -5.11 3.53 10.44
C PRO A 145 -3.70 3.05 10.77
N PHE A 146 -3.27 1.94 10.18
CA PHE A 146 -1.98 1.29 10.43
C PHE A 146 -1.51 0.55 9.18
N ARG A 147 -0.23 0.19 9.16
CA ARG A 147 0.34 -0.68 8.14
C ARG A 147 0.02 -2.13 8.47
N LEU A 148 -0.57 -2.84 7.54
CA LEU A 148 -0.81 -4.27 7.62
C LEU A 148 0.47 -4.99 7.22
N ILE A 149 1.17 -5.58 8.16
CA ILE A 149 2.49 -6.19 7.93
C ILE A 149 2.52 -7.65 8.35
N PHE A 150 3.39 -8.44 7.72
CA PHE A 150 3.73 -9.79 8.14
C PHE A 150 5.18 -10.12 7.76
N GLU A 151 5.79 -11.02 8.50
CA GLU A 151 7.13 -11.52 8.22
C GLU A 151 7.04 -12.86 7.49
N ALA A 152 7.75 -12.97 6.37
CA ALA A 152 7.95 -14.21 5.66
C ALA A 152 9.41 -14.66 5.86
N SER A 153 9.63 -15.91 6.27
CA SER A 153 10.96 -16.48 6.47
C SER A 153 11.22 -17.61 5.48
N GLY A 154 12.48 -17.73 5.02
CA GLY A 154 12.95 -18.83 4.20
C GLY A 154 13.64 -19.88 5.09
N GLN A 155 12.99 -20.98 5.38
CA GLN A 155 13.64 -22.17 5.97
C GLN A 155 13.40 -23.37 5.12
#